data_5a0b2cc90aaf35ca9e12613db01fade4
#
_entry.id   5a0b2cc90aaf35ca9e12613db01fade4
#
_cell.length_a   1.000
_cell.length_b   1.000
_cell.length_c   1.000
_cell.angle_alpha   90.00
_cell.angle_beta   90.00
_cell.angle_gamma   90.00
#
_symmetry.space_group_name_H-M   'P 1'
#
loop_
_entity.id
_entity.type
_entity.pdbx_description
1 polymer ?
#
loop_
_entity_poly.entity_id
_entity_poly.type
_entity_poly.pdbx_seq_one_letter_code
_entity_poly.pdbx_strand_id
1 'polypeptide(L)'
;MADIIYTYRNKVYLNLTNRCPCSCTFCIRSNADGLGSADTLWHKSDPTAEEITAAIESFDFSGFPEVTFCGYGEPLCAFDNLVMAGKLIKRKYPDIKVRINTNGLGNLVNEKDTVPALAEFTDTVSISLNAPNAERYNEISRPKYGSRSFEEILRFAEECKKYIKTVKFSVVDVISPEEIAECQALADKMEIPLRVRAKEK
;
A
#
# COMPACT_ATOMS: atom_id res chain seq x y z
N MET A 1 1.27 -18.94 -12.68
CA MET A 1 2.07 -17.71 -12.45
C MET A 1 1.22 -16.83 -11.56
N ALA A 2 1.77 -16.11 -10.59
CA ALA A 2 0.95 -15.21 -9.78
C ALA A 2 0.42 -14.06 -10.63
N ASP A 3 -0.79 -13.60 -10.29
CA ASP A 3 -1.40 -12.50 -11.03
C ASP A 3 -0.76 -11.16 -10.63
N ILE A 4 -0.27 -10.42 -11.64
CA ILE A 4 0.21 -9.05 -11.48
C ILE A 4 -1.01 -8.11 -11.30
N ILE A 5 -2.08 -8.35 -12.06
CA ILE A 5 -3.33 -7.60 -11.99
C ILE A 5 -4.44 -8.53 -11.54
N TYR A 6 -5.19 -8.14 -10.55
CA TYR A 6 -6.34 -8.90 -10.06
C TYR A 6 -7.50 -8.00 -9.67
N THR A 7 -8.70 -8.56 -9.63
CA THR A 7 -9.91 -7.86 -9.21
C THR A 7 -10.45 -8.42 -7.90
N TYR A 8 -10.91 -7.54 -7.02
CA TYR A 8 -11.56 -7.91 -5.78
C TYR A 8 -12.62 -6.87 -5.40
N ARG A 9 -13.85 -7.32 -5.09
CA ARG A 9 -14.98 -6.44 -4.73
C ARG A 9 -15.17 -5.28 -5.73
N ASN A 10 -15.17 -5.61 -7.03
CA ASN A 10 -15.33 -4.66 -8.15
C ASN A 10 -14.24 -3.55 -8.19
N LYS A 11 -13.05 -3.84 -7.71
CA LYS A 11 -11.88 -2.97 -7.79
C LYS A 11 -10.72 -3.72 -8.43
N VAL A 12 -9.81 -2.99 -9.04
CA VAL A 12 -8.61 -3.53 -9.67
C VAL A 12 -7.37 -3.20 -8.85
N TYR A 13 -6.49 -4.19 -8.74
CA TYR A 13 -5.27 -4.12 -7.93
C TYR A 13 -4.06 -4.57 -8.72
N LEU A 14 -2.89 -4.01 -8.41
CA LEU A 14 -1.60 -4.46 -8.90
C LEU A 14 -0.74 -4.99 -7.75
N ASN A 15 -0.28 -6.23 -7.93
CA ASN A 15 0.63 -6.94 -7.04
C ASN A 15 2.02 -7.02 -7.68
N LEU A 16 2.98 -6.26 -7.16
CA LEU A 16 4.28 -6.06 -7.81
C LEU A 16 5.43 -6.82 -7.13
N THR A 17 5.21 -7.38 -5.95
CA THR A 17 6.29 -8.02 -5.17
C THR A 17 5.73 -8.82 -3.99
N ASN A 18 6.51 -9.81 -3.54
CA ASN A 18 6.26 -10.47 -2.25
C ASN A 18 7.03 -9.81 -1.10
N ARG A 19 7.99 -8.92 -1.41
CA ARG A 19 8.84 -8.30 -0.40
C ARG A 19 8.06 -7.31 0.45
N CYS A 20 8.27 -7.38 1.75
CA CYS A 20 7.68 -6.45 2.71
C CYS A 20 8.62 -6.29 3.90
N PRO A 21 8.89 -5.08 4.40
CA PRO A 21 9.71 -4.85 5.58
C PRO A 21 9.00 -5.20 6.90
N CYS A 22 7.70 -5.59 6.84
CA CYS A 22 6.89 -5.96 7.99
C CYS A 22 6.50 -7.44 7.96
N SER A 23 6.27 -8.00 9.17
CA SER A 23 5.77 -9.36 9.39
C SER A 23 4.53 -9.32 10.30
N CYS A 24 3.51 -8.57 9.87
CA CYS A 24 2.30 -8.31 10.67
C CYS A 24 1.60 -9.59 11.10
N THR A 25 1.17 -9.65 12.36
CA THR A 25 0.46 -10.80 12.95
C THR A 25 -0.92 -11.07 12.31
N PHE A 26 -1.45 -10.08 11.63
CA PHE A 26 -2.77 -10.08 10.99
C PHE A 26 -2.69 -10.01 9.45
N CYS A 27 -1.52 -10.25 8.87
CA CYS A 27 -1.32 -10.12 7.42
C CYS A 27 -2.18 -11.12 6.65
N ILE A 28 -2.94 -10.64 5.67
CA ILE A 28 -3.83 -11.47 4.84
C ILE A 28 -3.08 -12.59 4.10
N ARG A 29 -1.83 -12.37 3.72
CA ARG A 29 -1.00 -13.37 3.03
C ARG A 29 -0.75 -14.65 3.84
N SER A 30 -1.04 -14.63 5.15
CA SER A 30 -0.94 -15.81 6.01
C SER A 30 -2.20 -16.66 6.00
N ASN A 31 -3.29 -16.19 5.39
CA ASN A 31 -4.59 -16.85 5.44
C ASN A 31 -5.00 -17.50 4.12
N ALA A 32 -4.47 -17.02 2.98
CA ALA A 32 -4.82 -17.51 1.67
C ALA A 32 -3.68 -17.33 0.66
N ASP A 33 -3.65 -18.15 -0.38
CA ASP A 33 -2.67 -18.02 -1.48
C ASP A 33 -3.09 -16.96 -2.51
N GLY A 34 -4.38 -16.70 -2.63
CA GLY A 34 -4.95 -15.74 -3.57
C GLY A 34 -6.04 -14.87 -2.96
N LEU A 35 -6.55 -13.92 -3.73
CA LEU A 35 -7.63 -13.03 -3.36
C LEU A 35 -8.41 -12.57 -4.60
N GLY A 36 -9.74 -12.60 -4.52
CA GLY A 36 -10.60 -12.15 -5.61
C GLY A 36 -10.47 -13.02 -6.85
N SER A 37 -10.07 -12.43 -7.98
CA SER A 37 -9.87 -13.16 -9.25
C SER A 37 -8.53 -13.90 -9.31
N ALA A 38 -7.62 -13.68 -8.38
CA ALA A 38 -6.32 -14.32 -8.38
C ALA A 38 -6.33 -15.65 -7.66
N ASP A 39 -5.90 -16.73 -8.31
CA ASP A 39 -5.66 -18.03 -7.69
C ASP A 39 -4.50 -17.98 -6.71
N THR A 40 -3.45 -17.22 -7.05
CA THR A 40 -2.34 -16.93 -6.16
C THR A 40 -1.77 -15.53 -6.39
N LEU A 41 -1.40 -14.88 -5.30
CA LEU A 41 -0.65 -13.61 -5.32
C LEU A 41 0.85 -13.80 -4.96
N TRP A 42 1.28 -15.05 -4.76
CA TRP A 42 2.68 -15.38 -4.48
C TRP A 42 3.48 -15.50 -5.78
N HIS A 43 4.27 -14.48 -6.10
CA HIS A 43 5.22 -14.54 -7.21
C HIS A 43 6.35 -15.55 -6.91
N LYS A 44 6.82 -16.28 -7.92
CA LYS A 44 8.06 -17.10 -7.78
C LYS A 44 9.31 -16.22 -7.69
N SER A 45 9.29 -15.09 -8.39
CA SER A 45 10.24 -13.98 -8.33
C SER A 45 9.47 -12.68 -8.56
N ASP A 46 9.98 -11.55 -8.12
CA ASP A 46 9.35 -10.27 -8.44
C ASP A 46 9.19 -10.13 -9.97
N PRO A 47 8.03 -9.69 -10.48
CA PRO A 47 7.81 -9.52 -11.90
C PRO A 47 8.75 -8.46 -12.49
N THR A 48 9.22 -8.70 -13.71
CA THR A 48 10.05 -7.75 -14.44
C THR A 48 9.24 -6.56 -14.95
N ALA A 49 9.92 -5.48 -15.37
CA ALA A 49 9.28 -4.32 -15.96
C ALA A 49 8.50 -4.68 -17.24
N GLU A 50 9.03 -5.63 -18.05
CA GLU A 50 8.41 -6.13 -19.27
C GLU A 50 7.13 -6.91 -18.95
N GLU A 51 7.15 -7.79 -17.94
CA GLU A 51 5.98 -8.56 -17.51
C GLU A 51 4.87 -7.65 -16.99
N ILE A 52 5.23 -6.64 -16.19
CA ILE A 52 4.28 -5.64 -15.67
C ILE A 52 3.69 -4.81 -16.82
N THR A 53 4.53 -4.37 -17.76
CA THR A 53 4.09 -3.61 -18.93
C THR A 53 3.12 -4.44 -19.77
N ALA A 54 3.46 -5.68 -20.08
CA ALA A 54 2.59 -6.59 -20.84
C ALA A 54 1.25 -6.84 -20.12
N ALA A 55 1.27 -7.01 -18.80
CA ALA A 55 0.05 -7.16 -18.01
C ALA A 55 -0.85 -5.91 -18.08
N ILE A 56 -0.26 -4.71 -17.96
CA ILE A 56 -1.01 -3.44 -18.05
C ILE A 56 -1.54 -3.21 -19.47
N GLU A 57 -0.79 -3.59 -20.49
CA GLU A 57 -1.22 -3.43 -21.88
C GLU A 57 -2.36 -4.37 -22.28
N SER A 58 -2.40 -5.56 -21.70
CA SER A 58 -3.43 -6.57 -21.97
C SER A 58 -4.69 -6.42 -21.13
N PHE A 59 -4.65 -5.66 -20.02
CA PHE A 59 -5.81 -5.49 -19.14
C PHE A 59 -6.63 -4.26 -19.51
N ASP A 60 -7.96 -4.41 -19.55
CA ASP A 60 -8.88 -3.29 -19.78
C ASP A 60 -9.29 -2.64 -18.43
N PHE A 61 -8.74 -1.46 -18.19
CA PHE A 61 -9.06 -0.66 -16.99
C PHE A 61 -10.30 0.22 -17.15
N SER A 62 -10.93 0.30 -18.32
CA SER A 62 -12.02 1.26 -18.62
C SER A 62 -13.23 1.11 -17.72
N GLY A 63 -13.47 -0.09 -17.19
CA GLY A 63 -14.57 -0.37 -16.22
C GLY A 63 -14.28 0.02 -14.77
N PHE A 64 -13.08 0.55 -14.47
CA PHE A 64 -12.66 0.82 -13.10
C PHE A 64 -12.35 2.32 -12.87
N PRO A 65 -12.96 2.95 -11.85
CA PRO A 65 -12.69 4.36 -11.54
C PRO A 65 -11.33 4.57 -10.85
N GLU A 66 -10.78 3.53 -10.24
CA GLU A 66 -9.54 3.57 -9.45
C GLU A 66 -8.77 2.25 -9.61
N VAL A 67 -7.47 2.36 -9.81
CA VAL A 67 -6.51 1.27 -9.70
C VAL A 67 -5.70 1.39 -8.42
N THR A 68 -5.49 0.27 -7.71
CA THR A 68 -4.79 0.27 -6.42
C THR A 68 -3.53 -0.59 -6.49
N PHE A 69 -2.37 0.00 -6.23
CA PHE A 69 -1.14 -0.76 -5.97
C PHE A 69 -1.22 -1.38 -4.57
N CYS A 70 -1.45 -2.67 -4.52
CA CYS A 70 -1.59 -3.46 -3.29
C CYS A 70 -1.55 -4.94 -3.65
N GLY A 71 -0.85 -5.74 -2.87
CA GLY A 71 -0.75 -7.18 -3.04
C GLY A 71 -0.24 -7.84 -1.76
N TYR A 72 0.49 -8.96 -1.90
CA TYR A 72 1.07 -9.67 -0.76
C TYR A 72 2.36 -9.05 -0.24
N GLY A 73 3.01 -8.21 -1.03
CA GLY A 73 4.15 -7.41 -0.59
C GLY A 73 3.80 -5.94 -0.33
N GLU A 74 4.81 -5.17 -0.02
CA GLU A 74 4.77 -3.72 0.07
C GLU A 74 5.11 -3.12 -1.30
N PRO A 75 4.23 -2.35 -1.94
CA PRO A 75 4.48 -1.81 -3.28
C PRO A 75 5.79 -1.02 -3.39
N LEU A 76 6.17 -0.27 -2.35
CA LEU A 76 7.40 0.52 -2.36
C LEU A 76 8.69 -0.35 -2.24
N CYS A 77 8.58 -1.65 -1.98
CA CYS A 77 9.72 -2.57 -2.14
C CYS A 77 10.06 -2.86 -3.62
N ALA A 78 9.13 -2.58 -4.53
CA ALA A 78 9.33 -2.64 -5.99
C ALA A 78 9.26 -1.22 -6.60
N PHE A 79 9.96 -0.25 -6.00
CA PHE A 79 9.77 1.18 -6.23
C PHE A 79 9.87 1.58 -7.70
N ASP A 80 10.91 1.15 -8.41
CA ASP A 80 11.11 1.53 -9.82
C ASP A 80 9.98 0.97 -10.71
N ASN A 81 9.57 -0.28 -10.46
CA ASN A 81 8.44 -0.90 -11.14
C ASN A 81 7.10 -0.21 -10.79
N LEU A 82 6.92 0.20 -9.54
CA LEU A 82 5.75 0.97 -9.11
C LEU A 82 5.64 2.30 -9.86
N VAL A 83 6.73 3.05 -9.94
CA VAL A 83 6.78 4.35 -10.65
C VAL A 83 6.53 4.15 -12.15
N MET A 84 7.18 3.18 -12.76
CA MET A 84 6.99 2.85 -14.18
C MET A 84 5.54 2.48 -14.47
N ALA A 85 4.96 1.57 -13.70
CA ALA A 85 3.59 1.10 -13.86
C ALA A 85 2.56 2.21 -13.65
N GLY A 86 2.73 3.04 -12.61
CA GLY A 86 1.85 4.16 -12.34
C GLY A 86 1.82 5.21 -13.45
N LYS A 87 3.00 5.59 -13.96
CA LYS A 87 3.13 6.50 -15.10
C LYS A 87 2.54 5.90 -16.40
N LEU A 88 2.73 4.60 -16.64
CA LEU A 88 2.16 3.91 -17.80
C LEU A 88 0.63 3.92 -17.73
N ILE A 89 0.05 3.59 -16.59
CA ILE A 89 -1.41 3.61 -16.38
C ILE A 89 -1.97 5.02 -16.60
N LYS A 90 -1.38 6.05 -16.01
CA LYS A 90 -1.80 7.44 -16.18
C LYS A 90 -1.71 7.92 -17.62
N ARG A 91 -0.70 7.48 -18.37
CA ARG A 91 -0.57 7.81 -19.80
C ARG A 91 -1.66 7.17 -20.65
N LYS A 92 -2.02 5.92 -20.36
CA LYS A 92 -3.06 5.17 -21.12
C LYS A 92 -4.48 5.56 -20.70
N TYR A 93 -4.69 5.85 -19.42
CA TYR A 93 -5.97 6.15 -18.80
C TYR A 93 -5.86 7.42 -17.93
N PRO A 94 -5.81 8.62 -18.52
CA PRO A 94 -5.54 9.87 -17.79
C PRO A 94 -6.51 10.15 -16.63
N ASP A 95 -7.76 9.74 -16.78
CA ASP A 95 -8.83 10.00 -15.81
C ASP A 95 -8.92 8.97 -14.68
N ILE A 96 -8.25 7.80 -14.82
CA ILE A 96 -8.28 6.78 -13.78
C ILE A 96 -7.58 7.28 -12.51
N LYS A 97 -8.17 7.04 -11.35
CA LYS A 97 -7.52 7.35 -10.08
C LYS A 97 -6.50 6.29 -9.74
N VAL A 98 -5.33 6.72 -9.29
CA VAL A 98 -4.27 5.82 -8.82
C VAL A 98 -4.14 5.92 -7.31
N ARG A 99 -4.28 4.77 -6.65
CA ARG A 99 -4.08 4.62 -5.21
C ARG A 99 -2.87 3.74 -4.93
N ILE A 100 -2.15 4.08 -3.85
CA ILE A 100 -1.14 3.20 -3.26
C ILE A 100 -1.57 2.87 -1.83
N ASN A 101 -1.67 1.58 -1.51
CA ASN A 101 -1.77 1.11 -0.13
C ASN A 101 -0.37 0.71 0.33
N THR A 102 0.15 1.36 1.37
CA THR A 102 1.52 1.18 1.84
C THR A 102 1.61 1.11 3.35
N ASN A 103 2.66 0.48 3.86
CA ASN A 103 3.03 0.53 5.27
C ASN A 103 3.76 1.83 5.67
N GLY A 104 4.04 2.73 4.70
CA GLY A 104 4.69 4.01 4.97
C GLY A 104 6.21 3.97 5.18
N LEU A 105 6.86 2.82 4.97
CA LEU A 105 8.30 2.64 5.18
C LEU A 105 9.12 2.77 3.89
N GLY A 106 8.53 3.33 2.84
CA GLY A 106 9.13 3.42 1.51
C GLY A 106 10.48 4.14 1.50
N ASN A 107 10.62 5.23 2.24
CA ASN A 107 11.87 5.99 2.32
C ASN A 107 12.98 5.19 3.00
N LEU A 108 12.67 4.42 4.06
CA LEU A 108 13.64 3.54 4.72
C LEU A 108 14.06 2.37 3.82
N VAL A 109 13.12 1.79 3.07
CA VAL A 109 13.40 0.66 2.16
C VAL A 109 14.30 1.09 1.01
N ASN A 110 14.07 2.29 0.47
CA ASN A 110 14.77 2.79 -0.73
C ASN A 110 15.94 3.72 -0.39
N GLU A 111 16.18 4.02 0.89
CA GLU A 111 17.24 4.92 1.38
C GLU A 111 17.22 6.31 0.69
N LYS A 112 16.02 6.76 0.30
CA LYS A 112 15.80 8.04 -0.39
C LYS A 112 14.38 8.55 -0.15
N ASP A 113 14.14 9.83 -0.42
CA ASP A 113 12.78 10.37 -0.50
C ASP A 113 12.07 9.84 -1.74
N THR A 114 11.01 9.08 -1.51
CA THR A 114 10.22 8.46 -2.58
C THR A 114 9.00 9.30 -2.99
N VAL A 115 8.56 10.22 -2.14
CA VAL A 115 7.29 10.95 -2.29
C VAL A 115 7.23 11.79 -3.56
N PRO A 116 8.27 12.55 -3.98
CA PRO A 116 8.21 13.35 -5.20
C PRO A 116 7.90 12.51 -6.45
N ALA A 117 8.52 11.33 -6.58
CA ALA A 117 8.26 10.45 -7.72
C ALA A 117 6.87 9.80 -7.67
N LEU A 118 6.35 9.49 -6.47
CA LEU A 118 4.99 8.99 -6.31
C LEU A 118 3.94 10.05 -6.67
N ALA A 119 4.20 11.31 -6.35
CA ALA A 119 3.28 12.41 -6.62
C ALA A 119 3.01 12.65 -8.11
N GLU A 120 3.92 12.22 -8.99
CA GLU A 120 3.75 12.38 -10.43
C GLU A 120 2.56 11.59 -11.03
N PHE A 121 2.09 10.54 -10.34
CA PHE A 121 1.02 9.68 -10.86
C PHE A 121 -0.05 9.30 -9.82
N THR A 122 0.18 9.57 -8.53
CA THR A 122 -0.68 9.08 -7.44
C THR A 122 -1.72 10.11 -7.03
N ASP A 123 -2.99 9.71 -7.03
CA ASP A 123 -4.10 10.54 -6.50
C ASP A 123 -4.33 10.32 -5.00
N THR A 124 -4.11 9.09 -4.52
CA THR A 124 -4.38 8.71 -3.12
C THR A 124 -3.29 7.82 -2.55
N VAL A 125 -2.78 8.15 -1.38
CA VAL A 125 -1.96 7.25 -0.56
C VAL A 125 -2.73 6.85 0.68
N SER A 126 -2.84 5.53 0.92
CA SER A 126 -3.45 4.95 2.12
C SER A 126 -2.36 4.28 2.94
N ILE A 127 -2.01 4.89 4.06
CA ILE A 127 -0.90 4.47 4.91
C ILE A 127 -1.44 3.62 6.06
N SER A 128 -0.86 2.45 6.26
CA SER A 128 -1.22 1.51 7.33
C SER A 128 -0.59 1.96 8.65
N LEU A 129 -1.32 2.78 9.43
CA LEU A 129 -0.90 3.23 10.76
C LEU A 129 -0.90 2.07 11.76
N ASN A 130 -1.97 1.28 11.75
CA ASN A 130 -2.20 0.01 12.46
C ASN A 130 -2.11 0.04 13.99
N ALA A 131 -1.48 1.03 14.62
CA ALA A 131 -1.30 1.13 16.07
C ALA A 131 -1.22 2.59 16.52
N PRO A 132 -1.50 2.91 17.80
CA PRO A 132 -1.46 4.28 18.30
C PRO A 132 -0.05 4.80 18.62
N ASN A 133 0.91 3.89 18.82
CA ASN A 133 2.28 4.22 19.22
C ASN A 133 3.31 3.20 18.72
N ALA A 134 4.59 3.52 18.87
CA ALA A 134 5.71 2.72 18.37
C ALA A 134 5.81 1.34 19.03
N GLU A 135 5.54 1.23 20.31
CA GLU A 135 5.61 -0.04 21.06
C GLU A 135 4.59 -1.04 20.48
N ARG A 136 3.33 -0.61 20.42
CA ARG A 136 2.25 -1.42 19.88
C ARG A 136 2.43 -1.73 18.40
N TYR A 137 2.92 -0.76 17.61
CA TYR A 137 3.24 -0.98 16.21
C TYR A 137 4.30 -2.07 16.04
N ASN A 138 5.39 -2.03 16.83
CA ASN A 138 6.44 -3.04 16.78
C ASN A 138 5.91 -4.44 17.13
N GLU A 139 5.02 -4.53 18.11
CA GLU A 139 4.43 -5.79 18.56
C GLU A 139 3.62 -6.47 17.44
N ILE A 140 2.72 -5.72 16.78
CA ILE A 140 1.74 -6.29 15.85
C ILE A 140 2.20 -6.27 14.39
N SER A 141 2.98 -5.26 13.98
CA SER A 141 3.46 -5.11 12.59
C SER A 141 4.85 -5.70 12.38
N ARG A 142 5.64 -5.87 13.44
CA ARG A 142 6.99 -6.50 13.45
C ARG A 142 7.88 -5.96 12.31
N PRO A 143 8.14 -4.66 12.28
CA PRO A 143 8.90 -4.04 11.20
C PRO A 143 10.39 -4.33 11.32
N LYS A 144 11.08 -4.49 10.19
CA LYS A 144 12.53 -4.69 10.10
C LYS A 144 13.35 -3.57 10.79
N TYR A 145 12.81 -2.34 10.81
CA TYR A 145 13.53 -1.15 11.30
C TYR A 145 13.22 -0.81 12.77
N GLY A 146 12.47 -1.67 13.47
CA GLY A 146 12.15 -1.50 14.90
C GLY A 146 11.41 -0.19 15.21
N SER A 147 11.74 0.44 16.32
CA SER A 147 11.07 1.64 16.83
C SER A 147 11.11 2.85 15.85
N ARG A 148 12.12 2.93 15.00
CA ARG A 148 12.21 3.97 13.96
C ARG A 148 11.06 3.92 12.95
N SER A 149 10.41 2.77 12.80
CA SER A 149 9.37 2.57 11.80
C SER A 149 8.16 3.45 12.04
N PHE A 150 7.70 3.58 13.28
CA PHE A 150 6.49 4.35 13.58
C PHE A 150 6.69 5.85 13.32
N GLU A 151 7.83 6.40 13.72
CA GLU A 151 8.18 7.80 13.44
C GLU A 151 8.28 8.05 11.93
N GLU A 152 8.86 7.10 11.19
CA GLU A 152 8.97 7.20 9.74
C GLU A 152 7.62 7.18 9.04
N ILE A 153 6.65 6.37 9.50
CA ILE A 153 5.29 6.37 8.97
C ILE A 153 4.65 7.74 9.11
N LEU A 154 4.80 8.38 10.27
CA LEU A 154 4.26 9.72 10.50
C LEU A 154 4.94 10.76 9.62
N ARG A 155 6.28 10.71 9.52
CA ARG A 155 7.06 11.61 8.65
C ARG A 155 6.71 11.42 7.17
N PHE A 156 6.60 10.18 6.70
CA PHE A 156 6.18 9.86 5.34
C PHE A 156 4.77 10.40 5.04
N ALA A 157 3.84 10.30 6.00
CA ALA A 157 2.50 10.83 5.86
C ALA A 157 2.49 12.37 5.73
N GLU A 158 3.26 13.08 6.56
CA GLU A 158 3.42 14.53 6.46
C GLU A 158 4.06 14.95 5.13
N GLU A 159 5.02 14.20 4.62
CA GLU A 159 5.62 14.48 3.33
C GLU A 159 4.62 14.25 2.19
N CYS A 160 3.85 13.15 2.24
CA CYS A 160 2.79 12.90 1.27
C CYS A 160 1.74 14.02 1.22
N LYS A 161 1.36 14.63 2.35
CA LYS A 161 0.40 15.76 2.39
C LYS A 161 0.83 16.96 1.55
N LYS A 162 2.13 17.17 1.36
CA LYS A 162 2.64 18.32 0.60
C LYS A 162 2.44 18.16 -0.91
N TYR A 163 2.41 16.93 -1.41
CA TYR A 163 2.48 16.66 -2.85
C TYR A 163 1.31 15.84 -3.40
N ILE A 164 0.62 15.05 -2.56
CA ILE A 164 -0.40 14.10 -2.99
C ILE A 164 -1.78 14.58 -2.53
N LYS A 165 -2.73 14.59 -3.46
CA LYS A 165 -4.06 15.17 -3.25
C LYS A 165 -4.82 14.56 -2.07
N THR A 166 -4.69 13.25 -1.86
CA THR A 166 -5.41 12.55 -0.80
C THR A 166 -4.47 11.63 -0.03
N VAL A 167 -4.30 11.90 1.25
CA VAL A 167 -3.59 11.03 2.19
C VAL A 167 -4.56 10.52 3.24
N LYS A 168 -4.51 9.22 3.54
CA LYS A 168 -5.37 8.59 4.55
C LYS A 168 -4.55 7.64 5.41
N PHE A 169 -4.82 7.62 6.70
CA PHE A 169 -4.42 6.51 7.55
C PHE A 169 -5.44 5.36 7.51
N SER A 170 -4.98 4.17 7.78
CA SER A 170 -5.85 3.02 8.03
C SER A 170 -5.33 2.18 9.19
N VAL A 171 -6.26 1.60 9.94
CA VAL A 171 -6.01 0.56 10.93
C VAL A 171 -6.89 -0.65 10.63
N VAL A 172 -6.40 -1.83 10.96
CA VAL A 172 -7.21 -3.05 10.94
C VAL A 172 -7.77 -3.25 12.35
N ASP A 173 -9.02 -3.70 12.48
CA ASP A 173 -9.75 -3.92 13.74
C ASP A 173 -9.26 -5.15 14.55
N VAL A 174 -7.93 -5.30 14.61
CA VAL A 174 -7.23 -6.30 15.42
C VAL A 174 -6.67 -5.73 16.73
N ILE A 175 -6.87 -4.43 16.93
CA ILE A 175 -6.53 -3.69 18.13
C ILE A 175 -7.81 -3.30 18.87
N SER A 176 -7.71 -2.90 20.14
CA SER A 176 -8.88 -2.59 20.95
C SER A 176 -9.61 -1.32 20.46
N PRO A 177 -10.89 -1.13 20.84
CA PRO A 177 -11.61 0.12 20.56
C PRO A 177 -10.90 1.36 21.14
N GLU A 178 -10.26 1.24 22.29
CA GLU A 178 -9.48 2.31 22.93
C GLU A 178 -8.25 2.65 22.08
N GLU A 179 -7.51 1.64 21.63
CA GLU A 179 -6.37 1.83 20.72
C GLU A 179 -6.80 2.45 19.37
N ILE A 180 -7.99 2.10 18.87
CA ILE A 180 -8.56 2.74 17.67
C ILE A 180 -8.85 4.21 17.93
N ALA A 181 -9.40 4.56 19.09
CA ALA A 181 -9.66 5.95 19.48
C ALA A 181 -8.37 6.76 19.63
N GLU A 182 -7.29 6.16 20.16
CA GLU A 182 -5.97 6.78 20.20
C GLU A 182 -5.39 6.99 18.80
N CYS A 183 -5.54 6.03 17.90
CA CYS A 183 -5.18 6.18 16.48
C CYS A 183 -5.96 7.32 15.82
N GLN A 184 -7.26 7.46 16.14
CA GLN A 184 -8.09 8.55 15.61
C GLN A 184 -7.58 9.91 16.15
N ALA A 185 -7.28 10.02 17.44
CA ALA A 185 -6.74 11.26 18.01
C ALA A 185 -5.39 11.65 17.39
N LEU A 186 -4.52 10.67 17.11
CA LEU A 186 -3.26 10.92 16.37
C LEU A 186 -3.51 11.39 14.94
N ALA A 187 -4.43 10.75 14.24
CA ALA A 187 -4.81 11.09 12.88
C ALA A 187 -5.42 12.51 12.81
N ASP A 188 -6.29 12.86 13.74
CA ASP A 188 -6.90 14.19 13.87
C ASP A 188 -5.83 15.27 14.10
N LYS A 189 -4.86 15.01 14.99
CA LYS A 189 -3.73 15.91 15.23
C LYS A 189 -2.89 16.16 13.98
N MET A 190 -2.79 15.16 13.11
CA MET A 190 -2.07 15.25 11.84
C MET A 190 -2.96 15.75 10.70
N GLU A 191 -4.25 16.00 10.94
CA GLU A 191 -5.23 16.36 9.91
C GLU A 191 -5.30 15.36 8.77
N ILE A 192 -5.15 14.07 9.08
CA ILE A 192 -5.21 12.95 8.13
C ILE A 192 -6.40 12.07 8.49
N PRO A 193 -7.37 11.85 7.60
CA PRO A 193 -8.53 11.01 7.91
C PRO A 193 -8.09 9.56 8.17
N LEU A 194 -8.67 8.95 9.22
CA LEU A 194 -8.46 7.54 9.57
C LEU A 194 -9.59 6.67 9.01
N ARG A 195 -9.23 5.53 8.47
CA ARG A 195 -10.16 4.48 8.08
C ARG A 195 -9.94 3.22 8.91
N VAL A 196 -10.95 2.76 9.63
CA VAL A 196 -10.96 1.44 10.27
C VAL A 196 -11.39 0.40 9.22
N ARG A 197 -10.64 -0.67 9.09
CA ARG A 197 -10.90 -1.79 8.17
C ARG A 197 -11.14 -3.06 8.98
N ALA A 198 -12.17 -3.80 8.61
CA ALA A 198 -12.37 -5.15 9.14
C ALA A 198 -11.18 -6.04 8.73
N LYS A 199 -10.76 -6.95 9.65
CA LYS A 199 -9.80 -8.00 9.32
C LYS A 199 -10.40 -8.90 8.24
N GLU A 200 -9.69 -9.06 7.14
CA GLU A 200 -10.06 -10.04 6.11
C GLU A 200 -9.87 -11.46 6.67
N LYS A 201 -10.86 -12.33 6.40
CA LYS A 201 -10.88 -13.74 6.86
C LYS A 201 -10.11 -14.63 5.91
#